data_9f066a7a758bb803fc130deea021e974
#
_entry.id   9f066a7a758bb803fc130deea021e974
#
_cell.length_a   1.000
_cell.length_b   1.000
_cell.length_c   1.000
_cell.angle_alpha   90.00
_cell.angle_beta   90.00
_cell.angle_gamma   90.00
#
_symmetry.space_group_name_H-M   'P 1'
#
loop_
_entity.id
_entity.type
_entity.pdbx_description
1 polymer ?
#
loop_
_entity_poly.entity_id
_entity_poly.type
_entity_poly.pdbx_seq_one_letter_code
_entity_poly.pdbx_strand_id
1 'polypeptide(L)'
;MENKKVIDSLIKYGRDFQLKCISCLISDRSFIERINDIIEVDFFESDANKWILKESLAYFNEYKDLPTLTVFKIKIDSVSDDVLKKSIVDNLKLIYQKVNDNDLKFVKEQFLEFCKNQKLKNAIIESADLLEIGQYDKIKHVVDQAMKAGMERNIGHDYTEDVEKRMSVMSRNCVKTNWTEIDTIMDGGLAAGELGIITACAGSGKSWVLSKLGAEAMKQGKNVVHFTLELKENYVGLRYDACFTGIDFQNIRNNVDIVKQKIADVPGKLKIKYFPIKTVSAYSLKAHCERLAVLGTKVDMIIVDYADILRPSQSERNSNSYSEAGGIYEELRGVAGELQVPIWSASQSNRAAMDEDIIQANNIADSYRKIMTADFVMSLSRKVNDKQANTARFHVIKNRFGPDGLTFPSKMNAGCGHIEIYGENSREGMSILNEMMDGENQVKKALKSKWNVHNSDDEE
;
A
#
# COMPACT_ATOMS: atom_id res chain seq x y z
N MET A 1 -15.15 21.96 36.37
CA MET A 1 -13.72 22.07 36.73
C MET A 1 -13.01 22.64 35.51
N GLU A 2 -12.35 23.80 35.66
CA GLU A 2 -11.57 24.36 34.54
C GLU A 2 -10.46 23.40 34.17
N ASN A 3 -10.47 22.91 32.91
CA ASN A 3 -9.41 22.08 32.36
C ASN A 3 -8.09 22.85 32.44
N LYS A 4 -7.25 22.53 33.41
CA LYS A 4 -5.88 23.05 33.48
C LYS A 4 -5.08 22.48 32.34
N LYS A 5 -5.03 23.18 31.19
CA LYS A 5 -4.03 22.90 30.15
C LYS A 5 -2.64 23.01 30.78
N VAL A 6 -1.86 21.94 30.68
CA VAL A 6 -0.45 21.98 31.09
C VAL A 6 0.35 22.46 29.89
N ILE A 7 0.76 23.73 29.91
CA ILE A 7 1.54 24.36 28.85
C ILE A 7 3.01 24.36 29.27
N ASP A 8 3.84 23.58 28.61
CA ASP A 8 5.29 23.73 28.71
C ASP A 8 5.73 24.90 27.83
N SER A 9 6.68 25.68 28.32
CA SER A 9 7.23 26.82 27.59
C SER A 9 8.50 26.46 26.84
N LEU A 10 8.80 27.20 25.78
CA LEU A 10 10.06 27.15 25.02
C LEU A 10 11.25 27.76 25.79
N ILE A 11 11.08 28.12 27.07
CA ILE A 11 12.14 28.71 27.93
C ILE A 11 13.40 27.84 27.95
N LYS A 12 13.25 26.51 28.02
CA LYS A 12 14.38 25.58 28.04
C LYS A 12 15.30 25.63 26.81
N TYR A 13 14.81 26.14 25.69
CA TYR A 13 15.59 26.28 24.46
C TYR A 13 16.26 27.65 24.32
N GLY A 14 15.95 28.59 25.23
CA GLY A 14 16.53 29.93 25.26
C GLY A 14 15.89 30.92 24.25
N ARG A 15 16.27 32.20 24.43
CA ARG A 15 15.70 33.32 23.65
C ARG A 15 16.01 33.24 22.17
N ASP A 16 17.22 32.84 21.80
CA ASP A 16 17.65 32.78 20.39
C ASP A 16 16.81 31.78 19.59
N PHE A 17 16.56 30.59 20.17
CA PHE A 17 15.71 29.59 19.57
C PHE A 17 14.26 30.09 19.36
N GLN A 18 13.69 30.79 20.34
CA GLN A 18 12.35 31.35 20.21
C GLN A 18 12.25 32.37 19.08
N LEU A 19 13.26 33.25 18.90
CA LEU A 19 13.33 34.19 17.78
C LEU A 19 13.44 33.48 16.42
N LYS A 20 14.22 32.40 16.34
CA LYS A 20 14.32 31.56 15.13
C LYS A 20 13.02 30.84 14.82
N CYS A 21 12.26 30.36 15.82
CA CYS A 21 10.94 29.79 15.60
C CYS A 21 9.99 30.79 14.93
N ILE A 22 9.95 32.01 15.40
CA ILE A 22 9.11 33.08 14.79
C ILE A 22 9.64 33.42 13.39
N SER A 23 10.96 33.50 13.21
CA SER A 23 11.56 33.71 11.90
C SER A 23 11.09 32.67 10.88
N CYS A 24 11.07 31.39 11.25
CA CYS A 24 10.54 30.32 10.40
C CYS A 24 9.07 30.54 10.03
N LEU A 25 8.25 31.01 10.99
CA LEU A 25 6.81 31.22 10.77
C LEU A 25 6.49 32.38 9.82
N ILE A 26 7.30 33.45 9.85
CA ILE A 26 7.07 34.63 9.00
C ILE A 26 7.78 34.54 7.65
N SER A 27 8.66 33.54 7.43
CA SER A 27 9.43 33.39 6.19
C SER A 27 9.07 32.15 5.39
N ASP A 28 8.37 31.18 5.97
CA ASP A 28 8.01 29.93 5.30
C ASP A 28 6.51 29.63 5.42
N ARG A 29 5.83 29.83 4.29
CA ARG A 29 4.39 29.61 4.19
C ARG A 29 4.01 28.15 4.48
N SER A 30 4.78 27.19 3.95
CA SER A 30 4.50 25.76 4.15
C SER A 30 4.63 25.36 5.63
N PHE A 31 5.57 25.99 6.33
CA PHE A 31 5.78 25.74 7.75
C PHE A 31 4.66 26.31 8.63
N ILE A 32 4.18 27.54 8.41
CA ILE A 32 3.06 28.09 9.16
C ILE A 32 1.77 27.32 8.88
N GLU A 33 1.51 26.90 7.65
CA GLU A 33 0.39 26.03 7.29
C GLU A 33 0.39 24.73 8.09
N ARG A 34 1.55 24.13 8.26
CA ARG A 34 1.72 22.86 8.97
C ARG A 34 1.55 22.97 10.49
N ILE A 35 1.95 24.10 11.08
CA ILE A 35 2.02 24.24 12.53
C ILE A 35 0.83 25.02 13.12
N ASN A 36 0.05 25.71 12.29
CA ASN A 36 -1.00 26.64 12.70
C ASN A 36 -2.09 26.02 13.60
N ASP A 37 -2.35 24.72 13.48
CA ASP A 37 -3.37 24.00 14.26
C ASP A 37 -2.84 23.44 15.60
N ILE A 38 -1.53 23.53 15.84
CA ILE A 38 -0.89 22.99 17.05
C ILE A 38 -0.09 24.01 17.84
N ILE A 39 0.17 25.18 17.27
CA ILE A 39 0.92 26.24 17.94
C ILE A 39 0.03 27.03 18.90
N GLU A 40 0.53 27.32 20.09
CA GLU A 40 -0.12 28.17 21.06
C GLU A 40 0.79 29.36 21.40
N VAL A 41 0.18 30.54 21.57
CA VAL A 41 0.91 31.79 21.85
C VAL A 41 1.68 31.68 23.17
N ASP A 42 1.14 30.96 24.13
CA ASP A 42 1.71 30.77 25.45
C ASP A 42 2.95 29.88 25.53
N PHE A 43 3.35 29.27 24.42
CA PHE A 43 4.65 28.57 24.31
C PHE A 43 5.83 29.53 24.44
N PHE A 44 5.63 30.79 24.10
CA PHE A 44 6.67 31.84 24.14
C PHE A 44 6.68 32.59 25.45
N GLU A 45 7.87 33.03 25.88
CA GLU A 45 8.07 33.69 27.15
C GLU A 45 7.78 35.21 27.07
N SER A 46 8.30 35.88 26.07
CA SER A 46 8.25 37.33 25.91
C SER A 46 6.91 37.79 25.35
N ASP A 47 6.28 38.77 25.99
CA ASP A 47 5.02 39.39 25.52
C ASP A 47 5.17 39.96 24.10
N ALA A 48 6.35 40.47 23.74
CA ALA A 48 6.64 40.91 22.40
C ALA A 48 6.61 39.75 21.40
N ASN A 49 7.17 38.57 21.73
CA ASN A 49 7.11 37.37 20.91
C ASN A 49 5.70 36.82 20.79
N LYS A 50 4.94 36.82 21.91
CA LYS A 50 3.53 36.44 21.91
C LYS A 50 2.70 37.31 20.98
N TRP A 51 2.92 38.63 21.05
CA TRP A 51 2.24 39.57 20.16
C TRP A 51 2.58 39.33 18.68
N ILE A 52 3.86 39.23 18.34
CA ILE A 52 4.29 38.98 16.96
C ILE A 52 3.68 37.70 16.42
N LEU A 53 3.70 36.61 17.21
CA LEU A 53 3.11 35.35 16.82
C LEU A 53 1.59 35.46 16.60
N LYS A 54 0.89 36.09 17.55
CA LYS A 54 -0.57 36.30 17.49
C LYS A 54 -0.97 37.04 16.22
N GLU A 55 -0.28 38.13 15.90
CA GLU A 55 -0.56 38.92 14.70
C GLU A 55 -0.20 38.16 13.41
N SER A 56 0.88 37.38 13.45
CA SER A 56 1.26 36.51 12.31
C SER A 56 0.21 35.45 12.02
N LEU A 57 -0.29 34.75 13.05
CA LEU A 57 -1.31 33.74 12.89
C LEU A 57 -2.67 34.35 12.48
N ALA A 58 -3.03 35.51 13.05
CA ALA A 58 -4.26 36.22 12.67
C ALA A 58 -4.22 36.61 11.18
N TYR A 59 -3.12 37.23 10.75
CA TYR A 59 -2.92 37.60 9.34
C TYR A 59 -2.99 36.39 8.41
N PHE A 60 -2.26 35.33 8.74
CA PHE A 60 -2.27 34.09 7.97
C PHE A 60 -3.67 33.45 7.87
N ASN A 61 -4.43 33.46 8.98
CA ASN A 61 -5.79 32.89 8.99
C ASN A 61 -6.75 33.71 8.12
N GLU A 62 -6.58 35.04 8.04
CA GLU A 62 -7.43 35.94 7.28
C GLU A 62 -7.07 35.98 5.79
N TYR A 63 -5.78 36.17 5.49
CA TYR A 63 -5.29 36.43 4.11
C TYR A 63 -4.63 35.22 3.44
N LYS A 64 -4.39 34.14 4.21
CA LYS A 64 -3.69 32.93 3.74
C LYS A 64 -2.29 33.19 3.15
N ASP A 65 -1.65 34.25 3.62
CA ASP A 65 -0.31 34.66 3.22
C ASP A 65 0.52 35.13 4.42
N LEU A 66 1.83 35.31 4.21
CA LEU A 66 2.74 35.72 5.29
C LEU A 66 2.70 37.23 5.52
N PRO A 67 2.72 37.70 6.79
CA PRO A 67 2.73 39.12 7.07
C PRO A 67 4.08 39.75 6.69
N THR A 68 4.03 40.88 5.99
CA THR A 68 5.20 41.67 5.66
C THR A 68 5.58 42.66 6.79
N LEU A 69 6.77 43.22 6.74
CA LEU A 69 7.19 44.31 7.65
C LEU A 69 6.20 45.47 7.66
N THR A 70 5.57 45.80 6.54
CA THR A 70 4.57 46.87 6.44
C THR A 70 3.35 46.57 7.25
N VAL A 71 2.88 45.31 7.25
CA VAL A 71 1.75 44.85 8.09
C VAL A 71 2.07 45.03 9.56
N PHE A 72 3.24 44.58 10.01
CA PHE A 72 3.68 44.76 11.39
C PHE A 72 3.79 46.23 11.80
N LYS A 73 4.33 47.11 10.93
CA LYS A 73 4.42 48.55 11.21
C LYS A 73 3.03 49.14 11.49
N ILE A 74 2.03 48.84 10.65
CA ILE A 74 0.67 49.35 10.82
C ILE A 74 0.04 48.82 12.14
N LYS A 75 0.23 47.54 12.41
CA LYS A 75 -0.33 46.89 13.63
C LYS A 75 0.33 47.40 14.91
N ILE A 76 1.63 47.68 14.91
CA ILE A 76 2.38 48.22 16.05
C ILE A 76 1.85 49.61 16.45
N ASP A 77 1.37 50.43 15.52
CA ASP A 77 0.83 51.74 15.83
C ASP A 77 -0.42 51.71 16.74
N SER A 78 -1.15 50.60 16.73
CA SER A 78 -2.29 50.36 17.59
C SER A 78 -1.95 49.88 19.02
N VAL A 79 -0.69 49.59 19.32
CA VAL A 79 -0.22 49.17 20.64
C VAL A 79 -0.10 50.40 21.55
N SER A 80 -0.81 50.40 22.65
CA SER A 80 -0.83 51.55 23.60
C SER A 80 0.35 51.59 24.59
N ASP A 81 0.98 50.44 24.86
CA ASP A 81 2.14 50.33 25.74
C ASP A 81 3.44 50.56 25.00
N ASP A 82 4.09 51.68 25.33
CA ASP A 82 5.35 52.13 24.70
C ASP A 82 6.53 51.17 24.97
N VAL A 83 6.57 50.51 26.12
CA VAL A 83 7.62 49.54 26.47
C VAL A 83 7.46 48.29 25.64
N LEU A 84 6.23 47.77 25.54
CA LEU A 84 5.91 46.65 24.67
C LEU A 84 6.18 46.98 23.19
N LYS A 85 5.74 48.17 22.74
CA LYS A 85 5.98 48.65 21.36
C LYS A 85 7.46 48.63 21.00
N LYS A 86 8.31 49.15 21.87
CA LYS A 86 9.77 49.14 21.67
C LYS A 86 10.32 47.72 21.63
N SER A 87 9.87 46.84 22.55
CA SER A 87 10.32 45.46 22.59
C SER A 87 9.91 44.67 21.35
N ILE A 88 8.70 44.91 20.81
CA ILE A 88 8.23 44.29 19.54
C ILE A 88 9.14 44.73 18.39
N VAL A 89 9.44 46.02 18.26
CA VAL A 89 10.30 46.55 17.17
C VAL A 89 11.72 45.95 17.22
N ASP A 90 12.29 45.86 18.44
CA ASP A 90 13.63 45.30 18.61
C ASP A 90 13.66 43.79 18.34
N ASN A 91 12.64 43.03 18.77
CA ASN A 91 12.55 41.62 18.45
C ASN A 91 12.29 41.35 16.95
N LEU A 92 11.45 42.16 16.28
CA LEU A 92 11.27 42.05 14.82
C LEU A 92 12.57 42.26 14.04
N LYS A 93 13.41 43.27 14.42
CA LYS A 93 14.71 43.43 13.80
C LYS A 93 15.58 42.19 13.92
N LEU A 94 15.63 41.59 15.11
CA LEU A 94 16.40 40.35 15.35
C LEU A 94 15.84 39.15 14.58
N ILE A 95 14.52 39.02 14.52
CA ILE A 95 13.82 37.94 13.81
C ILE A 95 14.14 37.99 12.31
N TYR A 96 14.06 39.19 11.67
CA TYR A 96 14.36 39.33 10.25
C TYR A 96 15.84 39.11 9.93
N GLN A 97 16.76 39.36 10.87
CA GLN A 97 18.17 39.02 10.68
C GLN A 97 18.44 37.51 10.62
N LYS A 98 17.54 36.70 11.25
CA LYS A 98 17.67 35.23 11.36
C LYS A 98 17.00 34.47 10.22
N VAL A 99 16.34 35.14 9.28
CA VAL A 99 15.60 34.48 8.18
C VAL A 99 16.51 33.60 7.28
N ASN A 100 17.81 33.91 7.25
CA ASN A 100 18.77 33.14 6.45
C ASN A 100 19.77 32.34 7.29
N ASP A 101 19.50 32.08 8.57
CA ASP A 101 20.36 31.24 9.40
C ASP A 101 20.41 29.78 8.87
N ASN A 102 21.59 29.18 8.90
CA ASN A 102 21.82 27.86 8.31
C ASN A 102 21.16 26.70 9.11
N ASP A 103 20.76 26.94 10.36
CA ASP A 103 20.17 25.93 11.26
C ASP A 103 18.63 25.94 11.30
N LEU A 104 17.98 26.74 10.46
CA LEU A 104 16.50 26.87 10.46
C LEU A 104 15.79 25.54 10.18
N LYS A 105 16.39 24.62 9.43
CA LYS A 105 15.83 23.30 9.22
C LYS A 105 15.72 22.52 10.54
N PHE A 106 16.78 22.51 11.33
CA PHE A 106 16.79 21.90 12.65
C PHE A 106 15.79 22.59 13.60
N VAL A 107 15.73 23.92 13.59
CA VAL A 107 14.78 24.70 14.41
C VAL A 107 13.33 24.32 14.07
N LYS A 108 12.98 24.23 12.79
CA LYS A 108 11.63 23.82 12.35
C LYS A 108 11.27 22.40 12.84
N GLU A 109 12.18 21.45 12.73
CA GLU A 109 11.99 20.07 13.16
C GLU A 109 11.77 20.02 14.68
N GLN A 110 12.64 20.66 15.47
CA GLN A 110 12.53 20.68 16.94
C GLN A 110 11.28 21.44 17.45
N PHE A 111 10.91 22.53 16.79
CA PHE A 111 9.73 23.30 17.13
C PHE A 111 8.43 22.53 16.83
N LEU A 112 8.38 21.88 15.67
CA LEU A 112 7.25 21.02 15.30
C LEU A 112 7.09 19.85 16.28
N GLU A 113 8.18 19.20 16.65
CA GLU A 113 8.19 18.11 17.62
C GLU A 113 7.70 18.59 18.99
N PHE A 114 8.17 19.75 19.45
CA PHE A 114 7.68 20.37 20.67
C PHE A 114 6.16 20.60 20.65
N CYS A 115 5.64 21.22 19.59
CA CYS A 115 4.21 21.51 19.46
C CYS A 115 3.37 20.21 19.42
N LYS A 116 3.83 19.17 18.70
CA LYS A 116 3.18 17.85 18.67
C LYS A 116 3.12 17.21 20.05
N ASN A 117 4.23 17.24 20.78
CA ASN A 117 4.32 16.69 22.12
C ASN A 117 3.38 17.41 23.09
N GLN A 118 3.26 18.76 23.00
CA GLN A 118 2.29 19.53 23.79
C GLN A 118 0.85 19.18 23.45
N LYS A 119 0.52 19.03 22.16
CA LYS A 119 -0.83 18.65 21.73
C LYS A 119 -1.19 17.26 22.24
N LEU A 120 -0.27 16.29 22.14
CA LEU A 120 -0.48 14.93 22.62
C LEU A 120 -0.60 14.88 24.15
N LYS A 121 0.23 15.64 24.88
CA LYS A 121 0.16 15.76 26.34
C LYS A 121 -1.20 16.26 26.79
N ASN A 122 -1.71 17.33 26.15
CA ASN A 122 -3.04 17.87 26.45
C ASN A 122 -4.15 16.85 26.13
N ALA A 123 -4.04 16.11 25.02
CA ALA A 123 -4.97 15.05 24.65
C ALA A 123 -5.01 13.90 25.67
N ILE A 124 -3.85 13.51 26.22
CA ILE A 124 -3.78 12.49 27.27
C ILE A 124 -4.43 12.97 28.57
N ILE A 125 -4.21 14.22 28.95
CA ILE A 125 -4.85 14.81 30.15
C ILE A 125 -6.37 14.85 29.96
N GLU A 126 -6.86 15.35 28.83
CA GLU A 126 -8.28 15.35 28.48
C GLU A 126 -8.87 13.94 28.47
N SER A 127 -8.09 12.96 27.99
CA SER A 127 -8.50 11.55 27.96
C SER A 127 -8.67 10.97 29.38
N ALA A 128 -7.87 11.41 30.34
CA ALA A 128 -8.04 11.01 31.75
C ALA A 128 -9.39 11.50 32.33
N ASP A 129 -9.75 12.76 32.06
CA ASP A 129 -11.04 13.30 32.46
C ASP A 129 -12.22 12.58 31.80
N LEU A 130 -12.08 12.27 30.51
CA LEU A 130 -13.08 11.51 29.75
C LEU A 130 -13.23 10.05 30.23
N LEU A 131 -12.13 9.46 30.72
CA LEU A 131 -12.13 8.10 31.29
C LEU A 131 -12.97 8.04 32.58
N GLU A 132 -12.88 9.06 33.46
CA GLU A 132 -13.66 9.13 34.69
C GLU A 132 -15.17 9.15 34.43
N ILE A 133 -15.61 9.74 33.32
CA ILE A 133 -17.02 9.81 32.91
C ILE A 133 -17.44 8.74 31.91
N GLY A 134 -16.56 7.75 31.60
CA GLY A 134 -16.86 6.58 30.76
C GLY A 134 -17.04 6.88 29.26
N GLN A 135 -16.51 7.98 28.72
CA GLN A 135 -16.69 8.37 27.33
C GLN A 135 -15.57 7.84 26.41
N TYR A 136 -15.46 6.54 26.29
CA TYR A 136 -14.39 5.84 25.57
C TYR A 136 -14.25 6.23 24.09
N ASP A 137 -15.36 6.45 23.39
CA ASP A 137 -15.32 6.82 21.96
C ASP A 137 -14.69 8.20 21.75
N LYS A 138 -14.92 9.14 22.67
CA LYS A 138 -14.31 10.47 22.63
C LYS A 138 -12.81 10.43 22.93
N ILE A 139 -12.37 9.55 23.82
CA ILE A 139 -10.94 9.36 24.10
C ILE A 139 -10.19 9.00 22.83
N LYS A 140 -10.69 8.00 22.08
CA LYS A 140 -10.09 7.61 20.80
C LYS A 140 -10.01 8.79 19.84
N HIS A 141 -11.09 9.55 19.70
CA HIS A 141 -11.14 10.71 18.81
C HIS A 141 -10.13 11.80 19.17
N VAL A 142 -10.03 12.16 20.45
CA VAL A 142 -9.10 13.18 20.95
C VAL A 142 -7.64 12.77 20.74
N VAL A 143 -7.29 11.51 21.04
CA VAL A 143 -5.94 10.98 20.83
C VAL A 143 -5.61 10.89 19.33
N ASP A 144 -6.52 10.37 18.51
CA ASP A 144 -6.32 10.28 17.06
C ASP A 144 -6.14 11.67 16.41
N GLN A 145 -6.89 12.69 16.86
CA GLN A 145 -6.70 14.07 16.40
C GLN A 145 -5.34 14.63 16.83
N ALA A 146 -4.90 14.39 18.06
CA ALA A 146 -3.60 14.84 18.52
C ALA A 146 -2.45 14.17 17.78
N MET A 147 -2.56 12.89 17.45
CA MET A 147 -1.56 12.14 16.67
C MET A 147 -1.45 12.64 15.22
N LYS A 148 -2.57 13.09 14.64
CA LYS A 148 -2.61 13.64 13.27
C LYS A 148 -2.21 15.12 13.21
N ALA A 149 -2.20 15.82 14.34
CA ALA A 149 -1.90 17.24 14.42
C ALA A 149 -0.43 17.54 13.98
N GLY A 150 -0.22 18.58 13.20
CA GLY A 150 1.09 18.94 12.65
C GLY A 150 1.68 17.94 11.65
N MET A 151 0.89 16.95 11.19
CA MET A 151 1.27 16.19 10.02
C MET A 151 1.19 17.06 8.79
N GLU A 152 2.05 16.78 7.81
CA GLU A 152 1.97 17.41 6.51
C GLU A 152 0.58 17.13 5.92
N ARG A 153 -0.27 18.15 5.84
CA ARG A 153 -1.54 18.02 5.14
C ARG A 153 -1.22 17.99 3.66
N ASN A 154 -1.15 16.77 3.10
CA ASN A 154 -1.07 16.62 1.66
C ASN A 154 -2.40 17.12 1.07
N ILE A 155 -2.43 18.42 0.73
CA ILE A 155 -3.60 19.07 0.09
C ILE A 155 -3.70 18.74 -1.39
N GLY A 156 -2.81 17.88 -1.89
CA GLY A 156 -2.72 17.51 -3.29
C GLY A 156 -1.45 18.04 -3.95
N HIS A 157 -1.40 17.83 -5.26
CA HIS A 157 -0.30 18.25 -6.12
C HIS A 157 -0.72 19.52 -6.86
N ASP A 158 0.04 20.61 -6.69
CA ASP A 158 -0.19 21.81 -7.49
C ASP A 158 0.35 21.58 -8.91
N TYR A 159 -0.57 21.58 -9.86
CA TYR A 159 -0.23 21.25 -11.25
C TYR A 159 0.76 22.25 -11.86
N THR A 160 0.67 23.51 -11.50
CA THR A 160 1.49 24.58 -12.06
C THR A 160 2.81 24.76 -11.33
N GLU A 161 2.82 24.64 -9.99
CA GLU A 161 3.99 24.90 -9.16
C GLU A 161 4.91 23.68 -9.00
N ASP A 162 4.33 22.46 -8.98
CA ASP A 162 5.08 21.22 -8.71
C ASP A 162 5.62 20.53 -9.99
N VAL A 163 5.92 21.26 -11.07
CA VAL A 163 6.39 20.66 -12.35
C VAL A 163 7.67 19.86 -12.16
N GLU A 164 8.68 20.43 -11.50
CA GLU A 164 9.97 19.77 -11.27
C GLU A 164 9.80 18.54 -10.37
N LYS A 165 9.01 18.65 -9.31
CA LYS A 165 8.69 17.54 -8.41
C LYS A 165 7.99 16.41 -9.15
N ARG A 166 7.04 16.72 -10.02
CA ARG A 166 6.33 15.75 -10.86
C ARG A 166 7.26 15.04 -11.83
N MET A 167 8.22 15.76 -12.43
CA MET A 167 9.20 15.19 -13.35
C MET A 167 10.29 14.38 -12.62
N SER A 168 10.62 14.73 -11.38
CA SER A 168 11.61 14.00 -10.58
C SER A 168 11.09 12.64 -10.05
N VAL A 169 9.77 12.46 -9.90
CA VAL A 169 9.15 11.20 -9.45
C VAL A 169 8.92 10.24 -10.63
N MET A 170 9.92 10.02 -11.47
CA MET A 170 9.78 9.12 -12.62
C MET A 170 10.05 7.65 -12.34
N SER A 171 10.52 7.24 -11.18
CA SER A 171 10.72 5.82 -10.87
C SER A 171 9.66 5.32 -9.91
N ARG A 172 8.69 4.53 -10.42
CA ARG A 172 7.84 3.71 -9.58
C ARG A 172 8.73 2.73 -8.83
N ASN A 173 8.70 2.76 -7.48
CA ASN A 173 9.44 1.77 -6.66
C ASN A 173 8.67 0.46 -6.62
N CYS A 174 8.73 -0.29 -7.72
CA CYS A 174 7.95 -1.51 -7.93
C CYS A 174 8.60 -2.73 -7.29
N VAL A 175 7.76 -3.69 -6.92
CA VAL A 175 8.15 -5.07 -6.67
C VAL A 175 7.98 -5.86 -7.97
N LYS A 176 9.10 -6.31 -8.57
CA LYS A 176 9.11 -7.03 -9.84
C LYS A 176 8.51 -8.42 -9.69
N THR A 177 7.86 -8.89 -10.76
CA THR A 177 7.42 -10.28 -10.86
C THR A 177 8.56 -11.22 -11.22
N ASN A 178 9.66 -10.70 -11.78
CA ASN A 178 10.75 -11.40 -12.43
C ASN A 178 10.34 -12.21 -13.67
N TRP A 179 9.18 -11.92 -14.24
CA TRP A 179 8.80 -12.29 -15.59
C TRP A 179 9.01 -11.06 -16.48
N THR A 180 10.06 -11.08 -17.29
CA THR A 180 10.52 -9.92 -18.09
C THR A 180 9.39 -9.31 -18.92
N GLU A 181 8.56 -10.13 -19.56
CA GLU A 181 7.45 -9.70 -20.40
C GLU A 181 6.39 -8.96 -19.58
N ILE A 182 6.08 -9.47 -18.38
CA ILE A 182 5.10 -8.89 -17.49
C ILE A 182 5.63 -7.60 -16.85
N ASP A 183 6.87 -7.62 -16.36
CA ASP A 183 7.50 -6.44 -15.76
C ASP A 183 7.63 -5.30 -16.78
N THR A 184 7.89 -5.62 -18.06
CA THR A 184 7.97 -4.61 -19.13
C THR A 184 6.64 -3.91 -19.35
N ILE A 185 5.54 -4.64 -19.46
CA ILE A 185 4.22 -4.04 -19.69
C ILE A 185 3.63 -3.39 -18.45
N MET A 186 4.09 -3.77 -17.25
CA MET A 186 3.70 -3.18 -15.97
C MET A 186 4.58 -1.99 -15.54
N ASP A 187 5.51 -1.55 -16.38
CA ASP A 187 6.49 -0.52 -16.01
C ASP A 187 7.23 -0.85 -14.70
N GLY A 188 7.70 -2.10 -14.60
CA GLY A 188 8.54 -2.61 -13.51
C GLY A 188 7.86 -3.45 -12.44
N GLY A 189 6.55 -3.72 -12.52
CA GLY A 189 5.80 -4.52 -11.55
C GLY A 189 4.75 -3.75 -10.76
N LEU A 190 4.34 -4.23 -9.59
CA LEU A 190 3.42 -3.49 -8.70
C LEU A 190 4.17 -2.56 -7.75
N ALA A 191 3.71 -1.32 -7.66
CA ALA A 191 4.23 -0.32 -6.73
C ALA A 191 3.35 -0.19 -5.46
N ALA A 192 3.82 0.65 -4.53
CA ALA A 192 3.11 0.98 -3.30
C ALA A 192 1.67 1.46 -3.58
N GLY A 193 0.72 0.88 -2.87
CA GLY A 193 -0.69 1.24 -2.99
C GLY A 193 -1.43 0.60 -4.16
N GLU A 194 -0.85 -0.32 -4.92
CA GLU A 194 -1.46 -0.96 -6.08
C GLU A 194 -1.96 -2.38 -5.79
N LEU A 195 -3.00 -2.80 -6.52
CA LEU A 195 -3.63 -4.10 -6.40
C LEU A 195 -3.50 -4.90 -7.71
N GLY A 196 -2.86 -6.07 -7.65
CA GLY A 196 -2.81 -7.06 -8.72
C GLY A 196 -3.71 -8.26 -8.44
N ILE A 197 -4.36 -8.79 -9.46
CA ILE A 197 -5.25 -9.95 -9.37
C ILE A 197 -4.85 -11.02 -10.37
N ILE A 198 -4.73 -12.26 -9.89
CA ILE A 198 -4.61 -13.45 -10.74
C ILE A 198 -5.97 -14.15 -10.77
N THR A 199 -6.60 -14.24 -11.93
CA THR A 199 -7.85 -14.99 -12.08
C THR A 199 -7.63 -16.32 -12.79
N ALA A 200 -8.26 -17.37 -12.31
CA ALA A 200 -8.17 -18.70 -12.93
C ALA A 200 -9.28 -19.64 -12.42
N CYS A 201 -9.54 -20.72 -13.16
CA CYS A 201 -10.40 -21.80 -12.70
C CYS A 201 -9.83 -22.51 -11.47
N ALA A 202 -10.70 -23.22 -10.75
CA ALA A 202 -10.26 -24.09 -9.66
C ALA A 202 -9.23 -25.13 -10.14
N GLY A 203 -8.17 -25.35 -9.37
CA GLY A 203 -7.12 -26.32 -9.70
C GLY A 203 -6.19 -25.94 -10.88
N SER A 204 -6.24 -24.68 -11.39
CA SER A 204 -5.34 -24.22 -12.44
C SER A 204 -3.98 -23.75 -11.91
N GLY A 205 -3.83 -23.50 -10.59
CA GLY A 205 -2.55 -23.15 -9.99
C GLY A 205 -2.44 -21.72 -9.49
N LYS A 206 -3.54 -21.00 -9.22
CA LYS A 206 -3.55 -19.62 -8.67
C LYS A 206 -2.60 -19.44 -7.48
N SER A 207 -2.73 -20.30 -6.48
CA SER A 207 -1.91 -20.22 -5.26
C SER A 207 -0.42 -20.49 -5.54
N TRP A 208 -0.07 -21.24 -6.59
CA TRP A 208 1.32 -21.40 -7.03
C TRP A 208 1.86 -20.11 -7.64
N VAL A 209 1.04 -19.42 -8.45
CA VAL A 209 1.42 -18.10 -8.99
C VAL A 209 1.64 -17.11 -7.87
N LEU A 210 0.75 -17.05 -6.88
CA LEU A 210 0.90 -16.16 -5.72
C LEU A 210 2.15 -16.50 -4.90
N SER A 211 2.42 -17.79 -4.65
CA SER A 211 3.63 -18.22 -3.93
C SER A 211 4.90 -17.87 -4.72
N LYS A 212 4.87 -18.01 -6.05
CA LYS A 212 5.98 -17.63 -6.95
C LYS A 212 6.25 -16.13 -6.88
N LEU A 213 5.21 -15.28 -6.98
CA LEU A 213 5.34 -13.83 -6.85
C LEU A 213 5.96 -13.43 -5.51
N GLY A 214 5.52 -14.07 -4.42
CA GLY A 214 6.09 -13.83 -3.09
C GLY A 214 7.55 -14.27 -3.00
N ALA A 215 7.91 -15.43 -3.55
CA ALA A 215 9.28 -15.93 -3.58
C ALA A 215 10.21 -14.99 -4.38
N GLU A 216 9.74 -14.47 -5.53
CA GLU A 216 10.50 -13.51 -6.32
C GLU A 216 10.67 -12.16 -5.62
N ALA A 217 9.66 -11.69 -4.88
CA ALA A 217 9.78 -10.52 -4.04
C ALA A 217 10.82 -10.71 -2.92
N MET A 218 10.85 -11.89 -2.28
CA MET A 218 11.86 -12.19 -1.24
C MET A 218 13.28 -12.22 -1.81
N LYS A 219 13.49 -12.72 -3.02
CA LYS A 219 14.81 -12.68 -3.71
C LYS A 219 15.29 -11.24 -3.94
N GLN A 220 14.36 -10.27 -4.06
CA GLN A 220 14.64 -8.84 -4.17
C GLN A 220 14.86 -8.16 -2.79
N GLY A 221 14.93 -8.92 -1.70
CA GLY A 221 15.09 -8.39 -0.34
C GLY A 221 13.82 -7.82 0.26
N LYS A 222 12.65 -8.10 -0.31
CA LYS A 222 11.37 -7.60 0.21
C LYS A 222 10.82 -8.50 1.32
N ASN A 223 10.21 -7.89 2.34
CA ASN A 223 9.51 -8.62 3.38
C ASN A 223 8.05 -8.84 2.97
N VAL A 224 7.68 -10.09 2.80
CA VAL A 224 6.35 -10.51 2.31
C VAL A 224 5.49 -10.99 3.46
N VAL A 225 4.23 -10.58 3.48
CA VAL A 225 3.19 -11.17 4.33
C VAL A 225 2.21 -11.91 3.44
N HIS A 226 2.10 -13.22 3.60
CA HIS A 226 1.18 -14.08 2.86
C HIS A 226 0.02 -14.51 3.76
N PHE A 227 -1.13 -13.94 3.54
CA PHE A 227 -2.39 -14.37 4.17
C PHE A 227 -3.01 -15.49 3.35
N THR A 228 -3.23 -16.62 3.98
CA THR A 228 -3.91 -17.77 3.37
C THR A 228 -5.22 -18.04 4.08
N LEU A 229 -6.29 -18.27 3.30
CA LEU A 229 -7.62 -18.57 3.80
C LEU A 229 -8.07 -20.00 3.47
N GLU A 230 -7.34 -20.71 2.60
CA GLU A 230 -7.63 -22.10 2.24
C GLU A 230 -6.67 -23.09 2.91
N LEU A 231 -5.37 -22.84 2.82
CA LEU A 231 -4.35 -23.78 3.26
C LEU A 231 -3.71 -23.33 4.57
N LYS A 232 -3.36 -24.31 5.41
CA LYS A 232 -2.57 -24.04 6.62
C LYS A 232 -1.18 -23.49 6.26
N GLU A 233 -0.60 -22.71 7.15
CA GLU A 233 0.68 -22.01 7.01
C GLU A 233 1.82 -22.91 6.51
N ASN A 234 1.91 -24.14 7.05
CA ASN A 234 2.96 -25.10 6.67
C ASN A 234 2.86 -25.55 5.20
N TYR A 235 1.65 -25.73 4.67
CA TYR A 235 1.48 -26.10 3.26
C TYR A 235 1.88 -24.97 2.30
N VAL A 236 1.58 -23.74 2.67
CA VAL A 236 2.04 -22.57 1.92
C VAL A 236 3.55 -22.45 2.02
N GLY A 237 4.16 -22.65 3.19
CA GLY A 237 5.61 -22.69 3.38
C GLY A 237 6.30 -23.68 2.44
N LEU A 238 5.82 -24.92 2.36
CA LEU A 238 6.37 -25.93 1.45
C LEU A 238 6.28 -25.52 -0.04
N ARG A 239 5.32 -24.68 -0.45
CA ARG A 239 5.28 -24.13 -1.82
C ARG A 239 6.39 -23.11 -2.05
N TYR A 240 6.70 -22.28 -1.06
CA TYR A 240 7.84 -21.38 -1.11
C TYR A 240 9.16 -22.17 -1.19
N ASP A 241 9.28 -23.24 -0.38
CA ASP A 241 10.45 -24.11 -0.41
C ASP A 241 10.64 -24.71 -1.80
N ALA A 242 9.57 -25.17 -2.45
CA ALA A 242 9.60 -25.66 -3.82
C ALA A 242 10.02 -24.56 -4.82
N CYS A 243 9.50 -23.33 -4.69
CA CYS A 243 9.88 -22.20 -5.54
C CYS A 243 11.36 -21.82 -5.40
N PHE A 244 11.97 -21.98 -4.22
CA PHE A 244 13.39 -21.67 -3.99
C PHE A 244 14.33 -22.79 -4.43
N THR A 245 13.93 -24.05 -4.24
CA THR A 245 14.77 -25.21 -4.46
C THR A 245 14.61 -25.84 -5.84
N GLY A 246 13.44 -25.67 -6.47
CA GLY A 246 13.04 -26.42 -7.67
C GLY A 246 12.71 -27.90 -7.40
N ILE A 247 12.72 -28.33 -6.14
CA ILE A 247 12.39 -29.71 -5.74
C ILE A 247 10.85 -29.86 -5.77
N ASP A 248 10.39 -31.02 -6.28
CA ASP A 248 8.97 -31.32 -6.27
C ASP A 248 8.39 -31.30 -4.86
N PHE A 249 7.20 -30.72 -4.72
CA PHE A 249 6.49 -30.51 -3.47
C PHE A 249 6.35 -31.81 -2.65
N GLN A 250 6.17 -32.97 -3.30
CA GLN A 250 6.06 -34.27 -2.63
C GLN A 250 7.39 -34.70 -1.99
N ASN A 251 8.51 -34.26 -2.54
CA ASN A 251 9.87 -34.65 -2.15
C ASN A 251 10.54 -33.63 -1.22
N ILE A 252 9.98 -32.46 -1.03
CA ILE A 252 10.54 -31.37 -0.21
C ILE A 252 10.92 -31.85 1.18
N ARG A 253 10.03 -32.62 1.84
CA ARG A 253 10.23 -33.11 3.22
C ARG A 253 11.45 -34.01 3.37
N ASN A 254 11.89 -34.65 2.31
CA ASN A 254 13.06 -35.53 2.29
C ASN A 254 14.38 -34.77 2.02
N ASN A 255 14.30 -33.45 1.74
CA ASN A 255 15.42 -32.62 1.31
C ASN A 255 15.62 -31.40 2.22
N VAL A 256 15.41 -31.55 3.54
CA VAL A 256 15.42 -30.45 4.51
C VAL A 256 16.71 -29.63 4.51
N ASP A 257 17.86 -30.29 4.33
CA ASP A 257 19.15 -29.60 4.35
C ASP A 257 19.36 -28.71 3.14
N ILE A 258 18.90 -29.16 1.95
CA ILE A 258 18.92 -28.34 0.72
C ILE A 258 18.00 -27.12 0.91
N VAL A 259 16.81 -27.32 1.48
CA VAL A 259 15.87 -26.23 1.78
C VAL A 259 16.50 -25.20 2.71
N LYS A 260 17.10 -25.65 3.83
CA LYS A 260 17.79 -24.74 4.78
C LYS A 260 18.89 -23.93 4.12
N GLN A 261 19.73 -24.58 3.30
CA GLN A 261 20.80 -23.90 2.59
C GLN A 261 20.25 -22.83 1.63
N LYS A 262 19.24 -23.16 0.82
CA LYS A 262 18.65 -22.21 -0.14
C LYS A 262 17.95 -21.03 0.52
N ILE A 263 17.24 -21.26 1.62
CA ILE A 263 16.56 -20.20 2.35
C ILE A 263 17.54 -19.26 3.05
N ALA A 264 18.69 -19.78 3.53
CA ALA A 264 19.71 -18.95 4.17
C ALA A 264 20.25 -17.83 3.27
N ASP A 265 20.25 -18.05 1.95
CA ASP A 265 20.72 -17.09 0.94
C ASP A 265 19.65 -16.08 0.50
N VAL A 266 18.39 -16.23 0.98
CA VAL A 266 17.28 -15.34 0.59
C VAL A 266 17.28 -14.08 1.45
N PRO A 267 17.46 -12.88 0.85
CA PRO A 267 17.62 -11.65 1.63
C PRO A 267 16.32 -11.14 2.26
N GLY A 268 15.16 -11.43 1.65
CA GLY A 268 13.84 -11.05 2.14
C GLY A 268 13.28 -12.01 3.19
N LYS A 269 12.25 -11.57 3.91
CA LYS A 269 11.56 -12.37 4.94
C LYS A 269 10.12 -12.68 4.55
N LEU A 270 9.61 -13.81 5.03
CA LEU A 270 8.22 -14.24 4.82
C LEU A 270 7.53 -14.43 6.16
N LYS A 271 6.34 -13.87 6.28
CA LYS A 271 5.37 -14.20 7.33
C LYS A 271 4.14 -14.80 6.67
N ILE A 272 3.79 -16.03 7.03
CA ILE A 272 2.57 -16.70 6.55
C ILE A 272 1.57 -16.70 7.70
N LYS A 273 0.35 -16.27 7.43
CA LYS A 273 -0.72 -16.27 8.42
C LYS A 273 -1.99 -16.88 7.84
N TYR A 274 -2.45 -17.95 8.45
CA TYR A 274 -3.72 -18.59 8.14
C TYR A 274 -4.88 -17.93 8.91
N PHE A 275 -5.97 -17.70 8.21
CA PHE A 275 -7.26 -17.35 8.79
C PHE A 275 -8.35 -18.26 8.22
N PRO A 276 -9.31 -18.73 9.03
CA PRO A 276 -10.45 -19.48 8.53
C PRO A 276 -11.30 -18.62 7.56
N ILE A 277 -11.98 -19.32 6.64
CA ILE A 277 -12.85 -18.69 5.63
C ILE A 277 -13.91 -17.81 6.31
N LYS A 278 -14.13 -16.58 5.76
CA LYS A 278 -15.14 -15.62 6.22
C LYS A 278 -14.99 -15.14 7.68
N THR A 279 -13.83 -15.33 8.31
CA THR A 279 -13.60 -14.85 9.69
C THR A 279 -12.99 -13.46 9.77
N VAL A 280 -12.24 -13.03 8.74
CA VAL A 280 -11.50 -11.79 8.70
C VAL A 280 -11.84 -10.93 7.47
N SER A 281 -11.78 -9.61 7.63
CA SER A 281 -11.95 -8.63 6.56
C SER A 281 -10.59 -8.08 6.11
N ALA A 282 -10.56 -7.29 5.02
CA ALA A 282 -9.37 -6.59 4.58
C ALA A 282 -8.75 -5.70 5.68
N TYR A 283 -9.56 -5.03 6.49
CA TYR A 283 -9.08 -4.23 7.63
C TYR A 283 -8.47 -5.08 8.75
N SER A 284 -8.92 -6.33 8.92
CA SER A 284 -8.26 -7.26 9.87
C SER A 284 -6.84 -7.61 9.40
N LEU A 285 -6.63 -7.76 8.07
CA LEU A 285 -5.31 -7.97 7.49
C LEU A 285 -4.42 -6.75 7.67
N LYS A 286 -4.97 -5.53 7.47
CA LYS A 286 -4.28 -4.26 7.75
C LYS A 286 -3.80 -4.20 9.20
N ALA A 287 -4.71 -4.44 10.17
CA ALA A 287 -4.37 -4.41 11.60
C ALA A 287 -3.26 -5.43 11.95
N HIS A 288 -3.21 -6.58 11.27
CA HIS A 288 -2.12 -7.54 11.44
C HIS A 288 -0.78 -7.00 10.93
N CYS A 289 -0.75 -6.34 9.75
CA CYS A 289 0.44 -5.71 9.21
C CYS A 289 0.94 -4.55 10.09
N GLU A 290 0.04 -3.72 10.62
CA GLU A 290 0.37 -2.64 11.57
C GLU A 290 0.99 -3.21 12.85
N ARG A 291 0.48 -4.34 13.36
CA ARG A 291 1.09 -5.04 14.50
C ARG A 291 2.49 -5.55 14.19
N LEU A 292 2.74 -6.09 13.00
CA LEU A 292 4.07 -6.51 12.57
C LEU A 292 5.03 -5.32 12.50
N ALA A 293 4.56 -4.16 12.03
CA ALA A 293 5.37 -2.93 12.00
C ALA A 293 5.75 -2.46 13.41
N VAL A 294 4.84 -2.51 14.38
CA VAL A 294 5.13 -2.23 15.80
C VAL A 294 6.19 -3.20 16.36
N LEU A 295 6.18 -4.45 15.91
CA LEU A 295 7.19 -5.46 16.29
C LEU A 295 8.50 -5.34 15.49
N GLY A 296 8.69 -4.25 14.73
CA GLY A 296 9.92 -3.97 13.98
C GLY A 296 10.02 -4.70 12.63
N THR A 297 8.94 -5.30 12.14
CA THR A 297 8.91 -5.94 10.81
C THR A 297 8.26 -5.01 9.80
N LYS A 298 9.06 -4.38 8.93
CA LYS A 298 8.54 -3.63 7.79
C LYS A 298 7.90 -4.60 6.79
N VAL A 299 6.70 -4.31 6.33
CA VAL A 299 6.01 -5.06 5.27
C VAL A 299 6.25 -4.33 3.95
N ASP A 300 6.73 -5.03 2.93
CA ASP A 300 7.01 -4.49 1.60
C ASP A 300 6.04 -5.01 0.53
N MET A 301 5.36 -6.13 0.78
CA MET A 301 4.36 -6.72 -0.11
C MET A 301 3.40 -7.61 0.67
N ILE A 302 2.13 -7.60 0.27
CA ILE A 302 1.09 -8.47 0.83
C ILE A 302 0.56 -9.40 -0.25
N ILE A 303 0.35 -10.66 0.12
CA ILE A 303 -0.36 -11.66 -0.70
C ILE A 303 -1.60 -12.11 0.07
N VAL A 304 -2.72 -12.22 -0.63
CA VAL A 304 -3.99 -12.72 -0.09
C VAL A 304 -4.48 -13.88 -0.94
N ASP A 305 -4.40 -15.09 -0.43
CA ASP A 305 -4.81 -16.33 -1.12
C ASP A 305 -6.10 -16.91 -0.49
N TYR A 306 -7.28 -16.55 -1.00
CA TYR A 306 -7.64 -15.57 -2.01
C TYR A 306 -8.79 -14.66 -1.52
N ALA A 307 -8.96 -13.51 -2.15
CA ALA A 307 -9.82 -12.45 -1.64
C ALA A 307 -11.32 -12.80 -1.62
N ASP A 308 -11.84 -13.60 -2.54
CA ASP A 308 -13.28 -13.93 -2.63
C ASP A 308 -13.85 -14.59 -1.35
N ILE A 309 -12.99 -15.15 -0.51
CA ILE A 309 -13.37 -15.81 0.73
C ILE A 309 -13.08 -15.01 2.00
N LEU A 310 -12.70 -13.74 1.86
CA LEU A 310 -12.71 -12.78 2.96
C LEU A 310 -14.16 -12.45 3.36
N ARG A 311 -14.32 -11.93 4.57
CA ARG A 311 -15.57 -11.36 5.03
C ARG A 311 -15.63 -9.89 4.61
N PRO A 312 -16.71 -9.39 3.99
CA PRO A 312 -16.89 -7.96 3.77
C PRO A 312 -16.98 -7.22 5.11
N SER A 313 -16.44 -6.00 5.20
CA SER A 313 -16.43 -5.21 6.43
C SER A 313 -17.82 -4.66 6.77
N GLN A 314 -18.61 -4.34 5.74
CA GLN A 314 -20.00 -3.93 5.85
C GLN A 314 -20.89 -4.95 5.14
N SER A 315 -21.73 -5.61 5.89
CA SER A 315 -22.82 -6.45 5.35
C SER A 315 -24.06 -5.57 5.30
N GLU A 316 -24.37 -5.00 4.15
CA GLU A 316 -25.68 -4.39 3.92
C GLU A 316 -26.75 -5.47 3.95
N ARG A 317 -27.78 -5.32 4.78
CA ARG A 317 -28.89 -6.28 4.94
C ARG A 317 -29.64 -6.67 3.65
N ASN A 318 -29.37 -5.96 2.53
CA ASN A 318 -29.98 -6.17 1.22
C ASN A 318 -28.95 -6.27 0.07
N SER A 319 -27.65 -6.49 0.35
CA SER A 319 -26.67 -6.63 -0.74
C SER A 319 -26.74 -8.02 -1.37
N ASN A 320 -26.82 -8.07 -2.70
CA ASN A 320 -26.60 -9.29 -3.45
C ASN A 320 -25.13 -9.73 -3.33
N SER A 321 -24.87 -11.04 -3.34
CA SER A 321 -23.50 -11.61 -3.28
C SER A 321 -22.51 -10.99 -4.30
N TYR A 322 -23.02 -10.50 -5.41
CA TYR A 322 -22.28 -9.77 -6.44
C TYR A 322 -21.69 -8.42 -5.96
N SER A 323 -22.43 -7.67 -5.17
CA SER A 323 -21.97 -6.37 -4.63
C SER A 323 -20.96 -6.56 -3.51
N GLU A 324 -21.14 -7.59 -2.69
CA GLU A 324 -20.24 -7.94 -1.58
C GLU A 324 -18.85 -8.35 -2.08
N ALA A 325 -18.79 -9.19 -3.12
CA ALA A 325 -17.53 -9.63 -3.68
C ALA A 325 -16.70 -8.47 -4.26
N GLY A 326 -17.35 -7.52 -4.96
CA GLY A 326 -16.68 -6.32 -5.48
C GLY A 326 -16.14 -5.42 -4.37
N GLY A 327 -16.91 -5.23 -3.29
CA GLY A 327 -16.54 -4.41 -2.14
C GLY A 327 -15.26 -4.89 -1.43
N ILE A 328 -15.04 -6.19 -1.33
CA ILE A 328 -13.82 -6.76 -0.73
C ILE A 328 -12.55 -6.29 -1.47
N TYR A 329 -12.59 -6.25 -2.81
CA TYR A 329 -11.43 -5.80 -3.60
C TYR A 329 -11.22 -4.28 -3.49
N GLU A 330 -12.29 -3.49 -3.33
CA GLU A 330 -12.19 -2.07 -3.04
C GLU A 330 -11.56 -1.83 -1.66
N GLU A 331 -11.94 -2.60 -0.66
CA GLU A 331 -11.32 -2.57 0.67
C GLU A 331 -9.83 -2.94 0.59
N LEU A 332 -9.46 -4.00 -0.15
CA LEU A 332 -8.05 -4.38 -0.33
C LEU A 332 -7.25 -3.30 -1.06
N ARG A 333 -7.83 -2.67 -2.09
CA ARG A 333 -7.19 -1.55 -2.79
C ARG A 333 -7.00 -0.34 -1.87
N GLY A 334 -7.98 -0.07 -0.99
CA GLY A 334 -7.89 0.93 0.06
C GLY A 334 -6.77 0.63 1.05
N VAL A 335 -6.68 -0.61 1.53
CA VAL A 335 -5.62 -1.08 2.43
C VAL A 335 -4.24 -0.98 1.79
N ALA A 336 -4.10 -1.31 0.50
CA ALA A 336 -2.85 -1.11 -0.24
C ALA A 336 -2.42 0.37 -0.21
N GLY A 337 -3.37 1.29 -0.48
CA GLY A 337 -3.14 2.73 -0.44
C GLY A 337 -2.78 3.25 0.96
N GLU A 338 -3.45 2.77 2.01
CA GLU A 338 -3.20 3.20 3.38
C GLU A 338 -1.85 2.70 3.93
N LEU A 339 -1.50 1.45 3.66
CA LEU A 339 -0.22 0.85 4.07
C LEU A 339 0.94 1.21 3.15
N GLN A 340 0.67 1.79 1.97
CA GLN A 340 1.68 2.09 0.95
C GLN A 340 2.49 0.85 0.55
N VAL A 341 1.81 -0.28 0.32
CA VAL A 341 2.40 -1.54 -0.13
C VAL A 341 1.62 -2.15 -1.30
N PRO A 342 2.26 -2.86 -2.24
CA PRO A 342 1.56 -3.62 -3.26
C PRO A 342 0.85 -4.82 -2.64
N ILE A 343 -0.35 -5.12 -3.15
CA ILE A 343 -1.12 -6.32 -2.78
C ILE A 343 -1.36 -7.17 -4.02
N TRP A 344 -1.01 -8.47 -3.94
CA TRP A 344 -1.45 -9.47 -4.90
C TRP A 344 -2.53 -10.35 -4.28
N SER A 345 -3.58 -10.62 -5.07
CA SER A 345 -4.60 -11.58 -4.68
C SER A 345 -5.02 -12.44 -5.87
N ALA A 346 -5.87 -13.42 -5.60
CA ALA A 346 -6.49 -14.23 -6.64
C ALA A 346 -8.00 -14.09 -6.64
N SER A 347 -8.61 -14.37 -7.79
CA SER A 347 -10.06 -14.50 -7.97
C SER A 347 -10.37 -15.78 -8.73
N GLN A 348 -11.52 -16.37 -8.45
CA GLN A 348 -11.97 -17.55 -9.16
C GLN A 348 -12.77 -17.14 -10.40
N SER A 349 -12.47 -17.78 -11.56
CA SER A 349 -13.29 -17.68 -12.76
C SER A 349 -14.53 -18.59 -12.67
N ASN A 350 -15.54 -18.32 -13.48
CA ASN A 350 -16.72 -19.15 -13.59
C ASN A 350 -16.41 -20.51 -14.24
N ARG A 351 -17.35 -21.46 -14.14
CA ARG A 351 -17.14 -22.83 -14.68
C ARG A 351 -17.05 -22.84 -16.21
N ALA A 352 -17.73 -21.93 -16.90
CA ALA A 352 -17.69 -21.85 -18.36
C ALA A 352 -16.28 -21.56 -18.91
N ALA A 353 -15.42 -20.96 -18.10
CA ALA A 353 -14.02 -20.68 -18.46
C ALA A 353 -13.09 -21.92 -18.44
N MET A 354 -13.57 -23.11 -18.02
CA MET A 354 -12.70 -24.30 -17.87
C MET A 354 -12.14 -24.79 -19.20
N ASP A 355 -12.93 -24.68 -20.26
CA ASP A 355 -12.60 -25.18 -21.59
C ASP A 355 -12.11 -24.06 -22.54
N GLU A 356 -12.07 -22.82 -22.06
CA GLU A 356 -11.61 -21.67 -22.83
C GLU A 356 -10.08 -21.64 -22.92
N ASP A 357 -9.58 -21.28 -24.08
CA ASP A 357 -8.14 -21.09 -24.30
C ASP A 357 -7.61 -19.90 -23.49
N ILE A 358 -8.43 -18.87 -23.38
CA ILE A 358 -8.12 -17.61 -22.71
C ILE A 358 -9.31 -17.21 -21.85
N ILE A 359 -9.06 -17.04 -20.56
CA ILE A 359 -10.06 -16.50 -19.64
C ILE A 359 -10.10 -14.97 -19.80
N GLN A 360 -11.22 -14.45 -20.24
CA GLN A 360 -11.47 -13.02 -20.43
C GLN A 360 -12.26 -12.40 -19.27
N ALA A 361 -12.50 -11.10 -19.34
CA ALA A 361 -13.21 -10.34 -18.32
C ALA A 361 -14.61 -10.89 -17.99
N ASN A 362 -15.35 -11.38 -18.98
CA ASN A 362 -16.69 -11.97 -18.84
C ASN A 362 -16.69 -13.34 -18.15
N ASN A 363 -15.52 -13.97 -18.03
CA ASN A 363 -15.34 -15.26 -17.36
C ASN A 363 -15.02 -15.13 -15.86
N ILE A 364 -14.87 -13.91 -15.34
CA ILE A 364 -14.58 -13.71 -13.91
C ILE A 364 -15.88 -13.86 -13.11
N ALA A 365 -15.84 -14.79 -12.15
CA ALA A 365 -17.00 -15.05 -11.29
C ALA A 365 -17.33 -13.83 -10.42
N ASP A 366 -18.63 -13.61 -10.25
CA ASP A 366 -19.26 -12.74 -9.26
C ASP A 366 -19.02 -11.23 -9.33
N SER A 367 -18.19 -10.65 -10.21
CA SER A 367 -18.21 -9.18 -10.38
C SER A 367 -17.16 -8.62 -11.35
N TYR A 368 -17.60 -7.93 -12.39
CA TYR A 368 -16.78 -7.05 -13.22
C TYR A 368 -16.12 -5.92 -12.38
N ARG A 369 -16.71 -5.58 -11.23
CA ARG A 369 -16.22 -4.58 -10.27
C ARG A 369 -14.81 -4.91 -9.74
N LYS A 370 -14.47 -6.21 -9.61
CA LYS A 370 -13.12 -6.67 -9.23
C LYS A 370 -12.07 -6.18 -10.23
N ILE A 371 -12.37 -6.31 -11.54
CA ILE A 371 -11.48 -5.85 -12.61
C ILE A 371 -11.36 -4.32 -12.59
N MET A 372 -12.47 -3.61 -12.39
CA MET A 372 -12.47 -2.14 -12.37
C MET A 372 -11.59 -1.60 -11.25
N THR A 373 -11.61 -2.24 -10.09
CA THR A 373 -10.89 -1.80 -8.89
C THR A 373 -9.38 -2.05 -8.97
N ALA A 374 -8.97 -3.20 -9.52
CA ALA A 374 -7.57 -3.57 -9.61
C ALA A 374 -6.78 -2.68 -10.58
N ASP A 375 -5.47 -2.56 -10.34
CA ASP A 375 -4.54 -1.84 -11.22
C ASP A 375 -3.99 -2.76 -12.31
N PHE A 376 -3.82 -4.05 -12.00
CA PHE A 376 -3.41 -5.09 -12.94
C PHE A 376 -4.23 -6.37 -12.73
N VAL A 377 -4.73 -6.97 -13.82
CA VAL A 377 -5.47 -8.24 -13.79
C VAL A 377 -4.94 -9.15 -14.88
N MET A 378 -4.52 -10.34 -14.48
CA MET A 378 -4.01 -11.36 -15.39
C MET A 378 -4.74 -12.67 -15.15
N SER A 379 -5.17 -13.34 -16.21
CA SER A 379 -5.74 -14.69 -16.13
C SER A 379 -4.73 -15.77 -16.41
N LEU A 380 -4.96 -16.93 -15.79
CA LEU A 380 -4.21 -18.17 -15.99
C LEU A 380 -5.16 -19.22 -16.54
N SER A 381 -4.93 -19.67 -17.78
CA SER A 381 -5.65 -20.74 -18.43
C SER A 381 -4.78 -21.99 -18.54
N ARG A 382 -5.31 -23.14 -18.09
CA ARG A 382 -4.68 -24.46 -18.19
C ARG A 382 -5.74 -25.54 -18.40
N LYS A 383 -5.80 -26.08 -19.59
CA LYS A 383 -6.62 -27.27 -19.91
C LYS A 383 -5.94 -28.53 -19.34
N VAL A 384 -6.62 -29.66 -19.43
CA VAL A 384 -6.09 -30.95 -18.95
C VAL A 384 -4.76 -31.29 -19.65
N ASN A 385 -4.68 -31.06 -20.95
CA ASN A 385 -3.46 -31.33 -21.74
C ASN A 385 -2.32 -30.40 -21.34
N ASP A 386 -2.61 -29.12 -21.10
CA ASP A 386 -1.62 -28.15 -20.64
C ASP A 386 -1.02 -28.57 -19.28
N LYS A 387 -1.85 -29.15 -18.39
CA LYS A 387 -1.37 -29.66 -17.09
C LYS A 387 -0.39 -30.83 -17.26
N GLN A 388 -0.65 -31.71 -18.22
CA GLN A 388 0.21 -32.87 -18.54
C GLN A 388 1.52 -32.43 -19.21
N ALA A 389 1.44 -31.44 -20.08
CA ALA A 389 2.61 -30.88 -20.79
C ALA A 389 3.40 -29.85 -19.94
N ASN A 390 2.94 -29.52 -18.73
CA ASN A 390 3.48 -28.41 -17.90
C ASN A 390 3.49 -27.08 -18.63
N THR A 391 2.45 -26.78 -19.41
CA THR A 391 2.24 -25.52 -20.10
C THR A 391 1.07 -24.74 -19.51
N ALA A 392 0.99 -23.45 -19.84
CA ALA A 392 -0.10 -22.57 -19.44
C ALA A 392 -0.16 -21.35 -20.37
N ARG A 393 -1.28 -20.60 -20.33
CA ARG A 393 -1.42 -19.30 -20.99
C ARG A 393 -1.74 -18.27 -19.93
N PHE A 394 -0.98 -17.16 -19.93
CA PHE A 394 -1.29 -15.97 -19.16
C PHE A 394 -1.83 -14.90 -20.09
N HIS A 395 -3.00 -14.33 -19.75
CA HIS A 395 -3.62 -13.27 -20.53
C HIS A 395 -3.85 -12.04 -19.66
N VAL A 396 -3.42 -10.88 -20.14
CA VAL A 396 -3.58 -9.61 -19.44
C VAL A 396 -4.96 -9.03 -19.72
N ILE A 397 -5.84 -9.10 -18.76
CA ILE A 397 -7.23 -8.59 -18.87
C ILE A 397 -7.28 -7.08 -18.68
N LYS A 398 -6.44 -6.54 -17.78
CA LYS A 398 -6.36 -5.12 -17.47
C LYS A 398 -4.95 -4.73 -17.05
N ASN A 399 -4.48 -3.61 -17.56
CA ASN A 399 -3.22 -3.01 -17.18
C ASN A 399 -3.34 -1.47 -17.16
N ARG A 400 -3.17 -0.84 -16.00
CA ARG A 400 -3.15 0.63 -15.87
C ARG A 400 -1.83 1.26 -16.27
N PHE A 401 -0.78 0.46 -16.43
CA PHE A 401 0.59 0.92 -16.60
C PHE A 401 1.07 0.82 -18.05
N GLY A 402 0.33 0.12 -18.89
CA GLY A 402 0.70 -0.14 -20.27
C GLY A 402 -0.39 -0.89 -21.04
N PRO A 403 -0.03 -1.63 -22.09
CA PRO A 403 -0.99 -2.36 -22.91
C PRO A 403 -1.64 -3.51 -22.14
N ASP A 404 -2.91 -3.79 -22.46
CA ASP A 404 -3.66 -4.97 -22.06
C ASP A 404 -4.05 -5.82 -23.29
N GLY A 405 -4.81 -6.90 -23.08
CA GLY A 405 -5.24 -7.80 -24.15
C GLY A 405 -4.13 -8.74 -24.66
N LEU A 406 -2.93 -8.71 -24.08
CA LEU A 406 -1.80 -9.55 -24.49
C LEU A 406 -1.89 -10.93 -23.87
N THR A 407 -1.49 -11.96 -24.65
CA THR A 407 -1.45 -13.34 -24.19
C THR A 407 -0.01 -13.88 -24.27
N PHE A 408 0.42 -14.56 -23.25
CA PHE A 408 1.77 -15.07 -23.12
C PHE A 408 1.76 -16.60 -22.91
N PRO A 409 2.39 -17.38 -23.81
CA PRO A 409 2.64 -18.78 -23.55
C PRO A 409 3.62 -18.96 -22.40
N SER A 410 3.47 -20.00 -21.63
CA SER A 410 4.29 -20.22 -20.44
C SER A 410 4.54 -21.68 -20.14
N LYS A 411 5.69 -21.96 -19.52
CA LYS A 411 5.96 -23.23 -18.84
C LYS A 411 5.56 -23.11 -17.39
N MET A 412 4.77 -24.06 -16.92
CA MET A 412 4.25 -24.06 -15.55
C MET A 412 4.24 -25.46 -14.97
N ASN A 413 5.28 -25.79 -14.21
CA ASN A 413 5.29 -26.99 -13.37
C ASN A 413 4.86 -26.64 -11.94
N ALA A 414 3.60 -26.90 -11.62
CA ALA A 414 3.06 -26.65 -10.29
C ALA A 414 3.67 -27.57 -9.20
N GLY A 415 4.27 -28.70 -9.57
CA GLY A 415 4.92 -29.60 -8.61
C GLY A 415 6.13 -28.96 -7.92
N CYS A 416 6.91 -28.16 -8.63
CA CYS A 416 8.10 -27.50 -8.10
C CYS A 416 8.01 -25.95 -8.08
N GLY A 417 6.85 -25.37 -8.39
CA GLY A 417 6.67 -23.92 -8.42
C GLY A 417 7.44 -23.22 -9.54
N HIS A 418 7.84 -23.97 -10.57
CA HIS A 418 8.52 -23.41 -11.74
C HIS A 418 7.48 -22.78 -12.69
N ILE A 419 7.56 -21.48 -12.86
CA ILE A 419 6.67 -20.70 -13.74
C ILE A 419 7.52 -19.71 -14.52
N GLU A 420 7.54 -19.86 -15.84
CA GLU A 420 8.23 -18.96 -16.78
C GLU A 420 7.25 -18.50 -17.86
N ILE A 421 7.24 -17.21 -18.13
CA ILE A 421 6.37 -16.55 -19.10
C ILE A 421 7.24 -16.07 -20.25
N TYR A 422 6.80 -16.31 -21.48
CA TYR A 422 7.55 -16.01 -22.70
C TYR A 422 6.75 -15.08 -23.61
N GLY A 423 7.47 -14.23 -24.35
CA GLY A 423 6.85 -13.44 -25.41
C GLY A 423 6.27 -14.36 -26.50
N GLU A 424 5.09 -14.03 -27.03
CA GLU A 424 4.40 -14.80 -28.06
C GLU A 424 5.29 -15.04 -29.29
N ASN A 425 6.08 -14.05 -29.67
CA ASN A 425 6.98 -14.09 -30.81
C ASN A 425 8.40 -14.62 -30.49
N SER A 426 8.66 -15.03 -29.26
CA SER A 426 9.93 -15.63 -28.88
C SER A 426 10.02 -17.05 -29.41
N ARG A 427 11.24 -17.55 -29.63
CA ARG A 427 11.46 -18.93 -30.10
C ARG A 427 10.85 -19.95 -29.12
N GLU A 428 11.04 -19.72 -27.84
CA GLU A 428 10.51 -20.54 -26.76
C GLU A 428 8.98 -20.44 -26.69
N GLY A 429 8.41 -19.24 -26.84
CA GLY A 429 6.97 -19.02 -26.87
C GLY A 429 6.30 -19.74 -28.04
N MET A 430 6.87 -19.64 -29.24
CA MET A 430 6.38 -20.39 -30.43
C MET A 430 6.47 -21.90 -30.24
N SER A 431 7.53 -22.41 -29.62
CA SER A 431 7.66 -23.86 -29.34
C SER A 431 6.53 -24.32 -28.39
N ILE A 432 6.24 -23.57 -27.34
CA ILE A 432 5.18 -23.89 -26.38
C ILE A 432 3.81 -23.86 -27.06
N LEU A 433 3.53 -22.84 -27.89
CA LEU A 433 2.28 -22.77 -28.66
C LEU A 433 2.10 -23.99 -29.57
N ASN A 434 3.14 -24.43 -30.24
CA ASN A 434 3.11 -25.64 -31.08
C ASN A 434 2.85 -26.89 -30.23
N GLU A 435 3.51 -27.05 -29.09
CA GLU A 435 3.26 -28.17 -28.16
C GLU A 435 1.78 -28.21 -27.70
N MET A 436 1.17 -27.04 -27.41
CA MET A 436 -0.24 -26.92 -27.02
C MET A 436 -1.17 -27.33 -28.17
N MET A 437 -0.90 -26.87 -29.40
CA MET A 437 -1.70 -27.19 -30.59
C MET A 437 -1.61 -28.70 -30.95
N ASP A 438 -0.43 -29.30 -30.85
CA ASP A 438 -0.24 -30.72 -31.10
C ASP A 438 -0.95 -31.60 -30.08
N GLY A 439 -0.92 -31.19 -28.78
CA GLY A 439 -1.69 -31.86 -27.72
C GLY A 439 -3.18 -31.82 -27.98
N GLU A 440 -3.75 -30.69 -28.40
CA GLU A 440 -5.17 -30.59 -28.79
C GLU A 440 -5.55 -31.44 -29.97
N ASN A 441 -4.69 -31.49 -31.01
CA ASN A 441 -4.91 -32.29 -32.18
C ASN A 441 -4.89 -33.80 -31.89
N GLN A 442 -4.00 -34.23 -30.98
CA GLN A 442 -3.96 -35.64 -30.53
C GLN A 442 -5.24 -36.04 -29.79
N VAL A 443 -5.75 -35.19 -28.90
CA VAL A 443 -7.01 -35.46 -28.20
C VAL A 443 -8.20 -35.47 -29.14
N LYS A 444 -8.28 -34.52 -30.07
CA LYS A 444 -9.34 -34.52 -31.11
C LYS A 444 -9.32 -35.81 -31.96
N LYS A 445 -8.13 -36.30 -32.31
CA LYS A 445 -7.98 -37.58 -33.01
C LYS A 445 -8.42 -38.77 -32.16
N ALA A 446 -8.03 -38.83 -30.90
CA ALA A 446 -8.42 -39.88 -29.96
C ALA A 446 -9.92 -39.91 -29.67
N LEU A 447 -10.58 -38.75 -29.58
CA LEU A 447 -12.02 -38.63 -29.41
C LEU A 447 -12.77 -39.09 -30.68
N LYS A 448 -12.31 -38.68 -31.87
CA LYS A 448 -12.89 -39.14 -33.14
C LYS A 448 -12.75 -40.65 -33.35
N SER A 449 -11.63 -41.25 -32.96
CA SER A 449 -11.46 -42.70 -33.04
C SER A 449 -12.41 -43.44 -32.09
N LYS A 450 -12.60 -42.97 -30.87
CA LYS A 450 -13.56 -43.56 -29.92
C LYS A 450 -15.01 -43.41 -30.39
N TRP A 451 -15.38 -42.27 -30.98
CA TRP A 451 -16.74 -42.06 -31.53
C TRP A 451 -17.00 -43.02 -32.72
N ASN A 452 -16.02 -43.20 -33.63
CA ASN A 452 -16.16 -44.08 -34.76
C ASN A 452 -16.25 -45.58 -34.35
N VAL A 453 -15.62 -45.95 -33.25
CA VAL A 453 -15.76 -47.35 -32.68
C VAL A 453 -17.15 -47.52 -32.07
N HIS A 454 -17.71 -46.52 -31.40
CA HIS A 454 -19.07 -46.63 -30.77
C HIS A 454 -20.20 -46.69 -31.82
N ASN A 455 -20.04 -45.97 -32.92
CA ASN A 455 -21.04 -45.99 -34.04
C ASN A 455 -20.89 -47.20 -34.97
N SER A 456 -19.78 -47.96 -34.88
CA SER A 456 -19.64 -49.20 -35.62
C SER A 456 -20.23 -50.41 -34.86
N ASP A 457 -20.43 -50.31 -33.55
CA ASP A 457 -21.05 -51.35 -32.73
C ASP A 457 -22.61 -51.23 -32.65
N ASP A 458 -23.18 -50.13 -33.13
CA ASP A 458 -24.64 -49.91 -33.22
C ASP A 458 -25.24 -50.29 -34.59
N GLU A 459 -24.43 -50.74 -35.58
CA GLU A 459 -24.86 -51.18 -36.90
C GLU A 459 -24.78 -52.74 -37.12
N GLU A 460 -24.50 -53.55 -36.08
CA GLU A 460 -24.71 -54.98 -36.05
C GLU A 460 -25.87 -55.33 -35.12
#